data_0667e66d54de06cc368ed0776850d372
#
_entry.id   0667e66d54de06cc368ed0776850d372
#
_cell.length_a   1.000
_cell.length_b   1.000
_cell.length_c   1.000
_cell.angle_alpha   90.00
_cell.angle_beta   90.00
_cell.angle_gamma   90.00
#
_symmetry.space_group_name_H-M   'P 1'
#
loop_
_entity.id
_entity.type
_entity.pdbx_description
1 polymer ?
#
loop_
_entity_poly.entity_id
_entity_poly.type
_entity_poly.pdbx_seq_one_letter_code
_entity_poly.pdbx_strand_id
1 'polypeptide(L)'
;WFTNSSHVDEPAFNALEKGQMDKAADIWSKVANSRESLHNYSSAFNNLGTLKLDKVFYSGALEIDGISEAIRIKLSLISSDYFQEYAKSITDETYKPDSKEITKLFANSLLQNLEISLAQGKTTPQTMAKMFSMADPETHDHIIQRLSSPLKDRLSNMIDKSRERRKTDTKKALDWGSLLFNDSLNDLKAFGDLVGSNSIEYQNIADKLADEILQCAIDHFNTYKDSGEYRFLDKSKAVIDSAKRLAVGPMVNQRIDENRRELIKWVEETPDRLKFESIKDDFLHIL
;
A
#
# COMPACT_ATOMS: atom_id res chain seq x y z
N TRP A 1 -1.12 -16.73 -23.29
CA TRP A 1 -2.39 -16.11 -22.90
C TRP A 1 -3.51 -16.29 -23.92
N PHE A 2 -3.22 -16.33 -25.23
CA PHE A 2 -4.19 -16.66 -26.27
C PHE A 2 -4.44 -18.16 -26.30
N THR A 3 -5.69 -18.56 -26.60
CA THR A 3 -6.08 -19.94 -26.85
C THR A 3 -6.50 -20.06 -28.31
N ASN A 4 -6.20 -21.20 -28.94
CA ASN A 4 -6.57 -21.46 -30.35
C ASN A 4 -7.58 -22.61 -30.42
N SER A 5 -8.79 -22.33 -30.85
CA SER A 5 -9.79 -23.32 -31.21
C SER A 5 -10.02 -23.28 -32.72
N SER A 6 -9.21 -23.96 -33.39
CA SER A 6 -8.88 -24.10 -34.82
C SER A 6 -9.77 -23.46 -35.92
N HIS A 7 -11.07 -23.35 -35.78
CA HIS A 7 -11.92 -22.81 -36.86
C HIS A 7 -12.51 -21.43 -36.60
N VAL A 8 -12.64 -21.06 -35.33
CA VAL A 8 -13.33 -19.83 -34.94
C VAL A 8 -12.34 -18.70 -34.67
N ASP A 9 -11.13 -19.05 -34.21
CA ASP A 9 -10.10 -18.07 -33.87
C ASP A 9 -9.23 -17.70 -35.07
N GLU A 10 -9.12 -18.57 -36.09
CA GLU A 10 -8.29 -18.34 -37.28
C GLU A 10 -8.55 -17.00 -37.98
N PRO A 11 -9.83 -16.59 -38.25
CA PRO A 11 -10.10 -15.29 -38.85
C PRO A 11 -9.65 -14.11 -37.98
N ALA A 12 -9.72 -14.22 -36.67
CA ALA A 12 -9.29 -13.19 -35.72
C ALA A 12 -7.77 -13.14 -35.66
N PHE A 13 -7.07 -14.26 -35.61
CA PHE A 13 -5.59 -14.30 -35.68
C PHE A 13 -5.08 -13.76 -37.00
N ASN A 14 -5.68 -14.09 -38.14
CA ASN A 14 -5.36 -13.51 -39.44
C ASN A 14 -5.55 -11.97 -39.45
N ALA A 15 -6.50 -11.44 -38.70
CA ALA A 15 -6.66 -9.99 -38.55
C ALA A 15 -5.54 -9.40 -37.66
N LEU A 16 -5.15 -10.09 -36.58
CA LEU A 16 -4.01 -9.65 -35.72
C LEU A 16 -2.69 -9.60 -36.48
N GLU A 17 -2.37 -10.62 -37.27
CA GLU A 17 -1.17 -10.67 -38.08
C GLU A 17 -1.09 -9.49 -39.08
N LYS A 18 -2.24 -8.98 -39.50
CA LYS A 18 -2.38 -7.77 -40.34
C LYS A 18 -2.43 -6.47 -39.57
N GLY A 19 -2.23 -6.49 -38.24
CA GLY A 19 -2.33 -5.35 -37.36
C GLY A 19 -3.75 -4.81 -37.16
N GLN A 20 -4.78 -5.57 -37.56
CA GLN A 20 -6.20 -5.16 -37.50
C GLN A 20 -6.83 -5.57 -36.16
N MET A 21 -6.34 -5.00 -35.04
CA MET A 21 -6.75 -5.38 -33.68
C MET A 21 -8.26 -5.23 -33.44
N ASP A 22 -8.88 -4.14 -33.92
CA ASP A 22 -10.32 -3.90 -33.73
C ASP A 22 -11.17 -4.95 -34.46
N LYS A 23 -10.73 -5.36 -35.65
CA LYS A 23 -11.39 -6.43 -36.39
C LYS A 23 -11.28 -7.78 -35.69
N ALA A 24 -10.12 -8.09 -35.09
CA ALA A 24 -9.97 -9.30 -34.28
C ALA A 24 -10.89 -9.28 -33.06
N ALA A 25 -10.98 -8.12 -32.36
CA ALA A 25 -11.90 -7.92 -31.23
C ALA A 25 -13.37 -8.13 -31.63
N ASP A 26 -13.79 -7.60 -32.79
CA ASP A 26 -15.15 -7.76 -33.31
C ASP A 26 -15.49 -9.23 -33.62
N ILE A 27 -14.53 -9.96 -34.21
CA ILE A 27 -14.72 -11.38 -34.52
C ILE A 27 -14.90 -12.17 -33.21
N TRP A 28 -13.99 -12.02 -32.24
CA TRP A 28 -14.12 -12.72 -30.96
C TRP A 28 -15.36 -12.30 -30.17
N SER A 29 -15.76 -11.04 -30.22
CA SER A 29 -17.00 -10.57 -29.58
C SER A 29 -18.24 -11.26 -30.17
N LYS A 30 -18.29 -11.42 -31.49
CA LYS A 30 -19.39 -12.12 -32.16
C LYS A 30 -19.44 -13.59 -31.76
N VAL A 31 -18.29 -14.27 -31.72
CA VAL A 31 -18.21 -15.68 -31.30
C VAL A 31 -18.62 -15.83 -29.83
N ALA A 32 -18.13 -14.99 -28.93
CA ALA A 32 -18.47 -15.00 -27.52
C ALA A 32 -19.99 -14.78 -27.29
N ASN A 33 -20.60 -13.94 -28.11
CA ASN A 33 -22.05 -13.65 -28.02
C ASN A 33 -22.93 -14.73 -28.67
N SER A 34 -22.41 -15.50 -29.62
CA SER A 34 -23.19 -16.54 -30.30
C SER A 34 -23.50 -17.74 -29.40
N ARG A 35 -22.62 -18.02 -28.42
CA ARG A 35 -22.73 -19.15 -27.49
C ARG A 35 -22.96 -20.52 -28.18
N GLU A 36 -22.50 -20.66 -29.42
CA GLU A 36 -22.75 -21.87 -30.25
C GLU A 36 -22.07 -23.12 -29.68
N SER A 37 -20.90 -22.97 -29.07
CA SER A 37 -20.24 -24.06 -28.36
C SER A 37 -19.47 -23.55 -27.16
N LEU A 38 -19.35 -24.41 -26.17
CA LEU A 38 -18.60 -24.17 -24.94
C LEU A 38 -17.16 -23.78 -25.21
N HIS A 39 -16.49 -24.56 -26.06
CA HIS A 39 -15.09 -24.38 -26.41
C HIS A 39 -14.84 -23.03 -27.13
N ASN A 40 -15.66 -22.74 -28.13
CA ASN A 40 -15.57 -21.50 -28.91
C ASN A 40 -15.82 -20.27 -28.06
N TYR A 41 -16.83 -20.32 -27.18
CA TYR A 41 -17.13 -19.26 -26.23
C TYR A 41 -15.91 -18.97 -25.31
N SER A 42 -15.38 -20.03 -24.67
CA SER A 42 -14.26 -19.90 -23.73
C SER A 42 -13.01 -19.37 -24.41
N SER A 43 -12.67 -19.87 -25.60
CA SER A 43 -11.53 -19.40 -26.39
C SER A 43 -11.69 -17.95 -26.82
N ALA A 44 -12.81 -17.59 -27.41
CA ALA A 44 -13.07 -16.22 -27.88
C ALA A 44 -13.07 -15.20 -26.73
N PHE A 45 -13.69 -15.55 -25.59
CA PHE A 45 -13.73 -14.68 -24.42
C PHE A 45 -12.34 -14.49 -23.81
N ASN A 46 -11.54 -15.58 -23.72
CA ASN A 46 -10.16 -15.51 -23.26
C ASN A 46 -9.32 -14.61 -24.18
N ASN A 47 -9.43 -14.79 -25.48
CA ASN A 47 -8.65 -14.05 -26.47
C ASN A 47 -9.02 -12.57 -26.51
N LEU A 48 -10.30 -12.25 -26.37
CA LEU A 48 -10.78 -10.87 -26.26
C LEU A 48 -10.18 -10.16 -25.03
N GLY A 49 -10.18 -10.82 -23.86
CA GLY A 49 -9.56 -10.28 -22.66
C GLY A 49 -8.04 -10.10 -22.81
N THR A 50 -7.37 -11.07 -23.45
CA THR A 50 -5.92 -11.01 -23.74
C THR A 50 -5.60 -9.84 -24.66
N LEU A 51 -6.34 -9.67 -25.75
CA LEU A 51 -6.15 -8.58 -26.69
C LEU A 51 -6.28 -7.20 -26.04
N LYS A 52 -7.27 -7.05 -25.14
CA LYS A 52 -7.44 -5.80 -24.39
C LYS A 52 -6.27 -5.51 -23.47
N LEU A 53 -5.69 -6.52 -22.80
CA LEU A 53 -4.48 -6.38 -22.01
C LEU A 53 -3.28 -6.01 -22.87
N ASP A 54 -3.09 -6.69 -24.00
CA ASP A 54 -1.99 -6.42 -24.93
C ASP A 54 -2.03 -4.98 -25.46
N LYS A 55 -3.20 -4.48 -25.86
CA LYS A 55 -3.36 -3.07 -26.29
C LYS A 55 -2.82 -2.10 -25.24
N VAL A 56 -3.12 -2.33 -23.97
CA VAL A 56 -2.68 -1.46 -22.88
C VAL A 56 -1.18 -1.57 -22.65
N PHE A 57 -0.61 -2.76 -22.65
CA PHE A 57 0.81 -2.95 -22.41
C PHE A 57 1.69 -2.44 -23.57
N TYR A 58 1.24 -2.63 -24.83
CA TYR A 58 1.99 -2.17 -26.02
C TYR A 58 1.84 -0.67 -26.26
N SER A 59 0.73 -0.05 -25.91
CA SER A 59 0.55 1.40 -26.08
C SER A 59 1.44 2.24 -25.15
N GLY A 60 2.01 1.62 -24.11
CA GLY A 60 2.79 2.30 -23.09
C GLY A 60 1.97 3.25 -22.19
N ALA A 61 0.70 3.43 -22.49
CA ALA A 61 -0.26 4.15 -21.69
C ALA A 61 -1.08 3.13 -20.88
N LEU A 62 -0.98 3.17 -19.56
CA LEU A 62 -1.81 2.36 -18.68
C LEU A 62 -3.23 2.95 -18.67
N GLU A 63 -4.04 2.52 -19.64
CA GLU A 63 -5.47 2.84 -19.64
C GLU A 63 -6.19 1.96 -18.61
N ILE A 64 -6.49 2.55 -17.45
CA ILE A 64 -7.13 1.87 -16.32
C ILE A 64 -8.42 1.17 -16.74
N ASP A 65 -9.24 1.85 -17.54
CA ASP A 65 -10.53 1.31 -18.01
C ASP A 65 -10.34 0.09 -18.90
N GLY A 66 -9.34 0.11 -19.78
CA GLY A 66 -9.00 -1.03 -20.65
C GLY A 66 -8.54 -2.25 -19.86
N ILE A 67 -7.69 -2.04 -18.84
CA ILE A 67 -7.24 -3.14 -17.94
C ILE A 67 -8.40 -3.66 -17.10
N SER A 68 -9.20 -2.79 -16.50
CA SER A 68 -10.36 -3.17 -15.69
C SER A 68 -11.36 -4.00 -16.50
N GLU A 69 -11.62 -3.61 -17.74
CA GLU A 69 -12.50 -4.35 -18.65
C GLU A 69 -11.90 -5.73 -19.03
N ALA A 70 -10.59 -5.78 -19.28
CA ALA A 70 -9.92 -7.06 -19.56
C ALA A 70 -9.96 -8.00 -18.34
N ILE A 71 -9.76 -7.48 -17.14
CA ILE A 71 -9.89 -8.22 -15.89
C ILE A 71 -11.32 -8.73 -15.73
N ARG A 72 -12.33 -7.87 -15.93
CA ARG A 72 -13.74 -8.24 -15.88
C ARG A 72 -14.05 -9.41 -16.83
N ILE A 73 -13.58 -9.35 -18.06
CA ILE A 73 -13.76 -10.41 -19.04
C ILE A 73 -13.12 -11.72 -18.56
N LYS A 74 -11.88 -11.69 -18.08
CA LYS A 74 -11.17 -12.88 -17.59
C LYS A 74 -11.86 -13.49 -16.34
N LEU A 75 -12.26 -12.66 -15.39
CA LEU A 75 -12.94 -13.12 -14.18
C LEU A 75 -14.32 -13.71 -14.51
N SER A 76 -15.07 -13.10 -15.43
CA SER A 76 -16.35 -13.64 -15.89
C SER A 76 -16.18 -15.00 -16.58
N LEU A 77 -15.10 -15.18 -17.34
CA LEU A 77 -14.80 -16.48 -17.94
C LEU A 77 -14.47 -17.53 -16.87
N ILE A 78 -13.55 -17.23 -15.94
CA ILE A 78 -13.12 -18.18 -14.89
C ILE A 78 -14.30 -18.63 -14.03
N SER A 79 -15.26 -17.74 -13.78
CA SER A 79 -16.46 -18.02 -12.97
C SER A 79 -17.60 -18.70 -13.75
N SER A 80 -17.44 -18.90 -15.06
CA SER A 80 -18.50 -19.47 -15.91
C SER A 80 -18.53 -21.01 -15.87
N ASP A 81 -19.72 -21.60 -15.98
CA ASP A 81 -19.88 -23.04 -16.15
C ASP A 81 -19.13 -23.53 -17.40
N TYR A 82 -19.04 -22.69 -18.42
CA TYR A 82 -18.29 -22.98 -19.66
C TYR A 82 -16.81 -23.23 -19.40
N PHE A 83 -16.17 -22.42 -18.54
CA PHE A 83 -14.78 -22.62 -18.18
C PHE A 83 -14.60 -23.92 -17.38
N GLN A 84 -15.51 -24.19 -16.46
CA GLN A 84 -15.47 -25.40 -15.63
C GLN A 84 -15.55 -26.68 -16.47
N GLU A 85 -16.49 -26.72 -17.42
CA GLU A 85 -16.65 -27.87 -18.33
C GLU A 85 -15.49 -27.99 -19.30
N TYR A 86 -15.00 -26.87 -19.84
CA TYR A 86 -13.79 -26.85 -20.69
C TYR A 86 -12.58 -27.39 -19.94
N ALA A 87 -12.31 -26.91 -18.74
CA ALA A 87 -11.17 -27.36 -17.93
C ALA A 87 -11.23 -28.88 -17.66
N LYS A 88 -12.43 -29.44 -17.38
CA LYS A 88 -12.64 -30.90 -17.27
C LYS A 88 -12.36 -31.62 -18.56
N SER A 89 -12.71 -31.06 -19.70
CA SER A 89 -12.50 -31.69 -21.01
C SER A 89 -11.06 -31.85 -21.46
N ILE A 90 -10.17 -30.96 -20.94
CA ILE A 90 -8.73 -30.95 -21.30
C ILE A 90 -7.83 -31.54 -20.22
N THR A 91 -8.39 -31.86 -19.04
CA THR A 91 -7.70 -32.50 -17.92
C THR A 91 -8.27 -33.90 -17.68
N ASP A 92 -8.12 -34.42 -16.48
CA ASP A 92 -8.73 -35.63 -16.02
C ASP A 92 -10.20 -35.36 -15.60
N GLU A 93 -11.14 -36.29 -15.87
CA GLU A 93 -12.54 -36.17 -15.45
C GLU A 93 -12.70 -35.98 -13.92
N THR A 94 -11.69 -36.38 -13.14
CA THR A 94 -11.66 -36.19 -11.69
C THR A 94 -11.22 -34.77 -11.28
N TYR A 95 -10.61 -34.00 -12.17
CA TYR A 95 -10.16 -32.65 -11.90
C TYR A 95 -11.33 -31.69 -11.71
N LYS A 96 -11.36 -31.05 -10.56
CA LYS A 96 -12.32 -29.99 -10.24
C LYS A 96 -11.57 -28.68 -10.14
N PRO A 97 -11.60 -27.84 -11.19
CA PRO A 97 -10.92 -26.55 -11.13
C PRO A 97 -11.53 -25.69 -10.01
N ASP A 98 -10.68 -25.20 -9.12
CA ASP A 98 -11.07 -24.20 -8.14
C ASP A 98 -11.01 -22.81 -8.78
N SER A 99 -12.17 -22.25 -9.09
CA SER A 99 -12.26 -20.92 -9.72
C SER A 99 -11.61 -19.83 -8.88
N LYS A 100 -11.64 -19.93 -7.55
CA LYS A 100 -11.00 -18.95 -6.66
C LYS A 100 -9.50 -19.03 -6.73
N GLU A 101 -8.94 -20.24 -6.73
CA GLU A 101 -7.51 -20.45 -6.88
C GLU A 101 -7.01 -19.94 -8.25
N ILE A 102 -7.73 -20.28 -9.31
CA ILE A 102 -7.41 -19.80 -10.66
C ILE A 102 -7.50 -18.28 -10.75
N THR A 103 -8.50 -17.68 -10.13
CA THR A 103 -8.64 -16.22 -10.06
C THR A 103 -7.46 -15.57 -9.35
N LYS A 104 -7.02 -16.13 -8.21
CA LYS A 104 -5.83 -15.65 -7.49
C LYS A 104 -4.55 -15.79 -8.31
N LEU A 105 -4.37 -16.91 -9.00
CA LEU A 105 -3.22 -17.13 -9.89
C LEU A 105 -3.20 -16.11 -11.04
N PHE A 106 -4.34 -15.88 -11.66
CA PHE A 106 -4.48 -14.85 -12.71
C PHE A 106 -4.17 -13.45 -12.16
N ALA A 107 -4.75 -13.08 -11.02
CA ALA A 107 -4.50 -11.80 -10.37
C ALA A 107 -3.01 -11.61 -10.03
N ASN A 108 -2.36 -12.64 -9.47
CA ASN A 108 -0.94 -12.61 -9.14
C ASN A 108 -0.05 -12.44 -10.38
N SER A 109 -0.34 -13.14 -11.47
CA SER A 109 0.40 -13.02 -12.72
C SER A 109 0.25 -11.63 -13.33
N LEU A 110 -0.95 -11.06 -13.29
CA LEU A 110 -1.18 -9.70 -13.80
C LEU A 110 -0.51 -8.64 -12.92
N LEU A 111 -0.60 -8.76 -11.58
CA LEU A 111 0.07 -7.86 -10.65
C LEU A 111 1.59 -7.86 -10.88
N GLN A 112 2.20 -9.02 -11.07
CA GLN A 112 3.64 -9.13 -11.35
C GLN A 112 4.05 -8.33 -12.60
N ASN A 113 3.23 -8.35 -13.66
CA ASN A 113 3.47 -7.53 -14.85
C ASN A 113 3.26 -6.03 -14.59
N LEU A 114 2.27 -5.67 -13.76
CA LEU A 114 1.99 -4.28 -13.38
C LEU A 114 3.03 -3.70 -12.41
N GLU A 115 3.73 -4.53 -11.63
CA GLU A 115 4.82 -4.12 -10.73
C GLU A 115 5.96 -3.41 -11.48
N ILE A 116 6.22 -3.76 -12.73
CA ILE A 116 7.18 -3.05 -13.59
C ILE A 116 6.71 -1.61 -13.82
N SER A 117 5.44 -1.41 -14.09
CA SER A 117 4.84 -0.09 -14.30
C SER A 117 4.78 0.72 -13.01
N LEU A 118 4.57 0.06 -11.87
CA LEU A 118 4.64 0.66 -10.55
C LEU A 118 6.05 1.16 -10.23
N ALA A 119 7.07 0.33 -10.48
CA ALA A 119 8.48 0.69 -10.28
C ALA A 119 8.92 1.87 -11.19
N GLN A 120 8.29 2.03 -12.34
CA GLN A 120 8.52 3.16 -13.26
C GLN A 120 7.69 4.40 -12.91
N GLY A 121 6.89 4.37 -11.84
CA GLY A 121 6.02 5.49 -11.45
C GLY A 121 4.84 5.75 -12.40
N LYS A 122 4.52 4.81 -13.30
CA LYS A 122 3.41 4.93 -14.26
C LYS A 122 2.05 4.61 -13.66
N THR A 123 2.01 4.00 -12.50
CA THR A 123 0.80 3.65 -11.76
C THR A 123 1.04 3.74 -10.26
N THR A 124 -0.02 3.62 -9.48
CA THR A 124 0.04 3.57 -8.01
C THR A 124 -0.59 2.27 -7.50
N PRO A 125 -0.24 1.82 -6.27
CA PRO A 125 -0.88 0.65 -5.68
C PRO A 125 -2.41 0.77 -5.61
N GLN A 126 -2.94 1.97 -5.34
CA GLN A 126 -4.38 2.25 -5.28
C GLN A 126 -5.03 2.09 -6.66
N THR A 127 -4.36 2.58 -7.71
CA THR A 127 -4.83 2.41 -9.08
C THR A 127 -4.86 0.94 -9.47
N MET A 128 -3.82 0.19 -9.11
CA MET A 128 -3.78 -1.26 -9.34
C MET A 128 -4.91 -1.98 -8.59
N ALA A 129 -5.16 -1.65 -7.33
CA ALA A 129 -6.27 -2.23 -6.57
C ALA A 129 -7.64 -1.96 -7.22
N LYS A 130 -7.86 -0.73 -7.73
CA LYS A 130 -9.10 -0.37 -8.45
C LYS A 130 -9.34 -1.19 -9.70
N MET A 131 -8.30 -1.61 -10.41
CA MET A 131 -8.45 -2.46 -11.60
C MET A 131 -9.10 -3.81 -11.28
N PHE A 132 -8.98 -4.28 -10.02
CA PHE A 132 -9.58 -5.52 -9.54
C PHE A 132 -10.87 -5.33 -8.74
N SER A 133 -11.51 -4.17 -8.83
CA SER A 133 -12.74 -3.85 -8.08
C SER A 133 -13.92 -4.80 -8.36
N MET A 134 -13.88 -5.53 -9.48
CA MET A 134 -14.89 -6.54 -9.87
C MET A 134 -14.53 -7.97 -9.43
N ALA A 135 -13.39 -8.16 -8.77
CA ALA A 135 -13.03 -9.45 -8.21
C ALA A 135 -13.93 -9.79 -7.01
N ASP A 136 -14.03 -11.09 -6.70
CA ASP A 136 -14.69 -11.51 -5.48
C ASP A 136 -13.96 -10.97 -4.22
N PRO A 137 -14.62 -10.84 -3.08
CA PRO A 137 -14.06 -10.24 -1.89
C PRO A 137 -12.73 -10.88 -1.44
N GLU A 138 -12.63 -12.21 -1.51
CA GLU A 138 -11.44 -12.95 -1.09
C GLU A 138 -10.23 -12.66 -2.00
N THR A 139 -10.46 -12.62 -3.31
CA THR A 139 -9.43 -12.22 -4.29
C THR A 139 -9.05 -10.75 -4.13
N HIS A 140 -10.03 -9.87 -3.91
CA HIS A 140 -9.77 -8.46 -3.67
C HIS A 140 -8.91 -8.25 -2.41
N ASP A 141 -9.26 -8.89 -1.29
CA ASP A 141 -8.48 -8.83 -0.05
C ASP A 141 -7.05 -9.35 -0.25
N HIS A 142 -6.88 -10.44 -1.00
CA HIS A 142 -5.56 -10.96 -1.37
C HIS A 142 -4.73 -9.93 -2.14
N ILE A 143 -5.34 -9.21 -3.07
CA ILE A 143 -4.68 -8.15 -3.85
C ILE A 143 -4.28 -6.99 -2.95
N ILE A 144 -5.20 -6.53 -2.09
CA ILE A 144 -4.92 -5.47 -1.12
C ILE A 144 -3.74 -5.84 -0.23
N GLN A 145 -3.73 -7.05 0.33
CA GLN A 145 -2.61 -7.54 1.15
C GLN A 145 -1.29 -7.51 0.37
N ARG A 146 -1.29 -8.03 -0.86
CA ARG A 146 -0.08 -8.07 -1.68
C ARG A 146 0.47 -6.68 -1.99
N LEU A 147 -0.40 -5.71 -2.29
CA LEU A 147 -0.02 -4.33 -2.61
C LEU A 147 0.38 -3.53 -1.36
N SER A 148 -0.23 -3.81 -0.22
CA SER A 148 0.02 -3.08 1.03
C SER A 148 1.24 -3.60 1.81
N SER A 149 1.58 -4.90 1.68
CA SER A 149 2.69 -5.51 2.42
C SER A 149 4.04 -4.79 2.23
N PRO A 150 4.49 -4.43 1.00
CA PRO A 150 5.74 -3.71 0.83
C PRO A 150 5.74 -2.31 1.49
N LEU A 151 4.57 -1.64 1.54
CA LEU A 151 4.41 -0.35 2.23
C LEU A 151 4.56 -0.53 3.74
N LYS A 152 3.88 -1.52 4.30
CA LYS A 152 3.95 -1.88 5.71
C LYS A 152 5.37 -2.23 6.15
N ASP A 153 6.09 -3.01 5.33
CA ASP A 153 7.48 -3.41 5.61
C ASP A 153 8.41 -2.21 5.57
N ARG A 154 8.26 -1.29 4.60
CA ARG A 154 9.05 -0.04 4.56
C ARG A 154 8.79 0.83 5.78
N LEU A 155 7.53 1.04 6.16
CA LEU A 155 7.17 1.81 7.35
C LEU A 155 7.74 1.18 8.63
N SER A 156 7.66 -0.14 8.76
CA SER A 156 8.25 -0.87 9.89
C SER A 156 9.77 -0.72 9.94
N ASN A 157 10.43 -0.84 8.80
CA ASN A 157 11.88 -0.64 8.68
C ASN A 157 12.31 0.81 9.02
N MET A 158 11.50 1.82 8.66
CA MET A 158 11.76 3.21 9.04
C MET A 158 11.68 3.41 10.55
N ILE A 159 10.68 2.81 11.21
CA ILE A 159 10.53 2.83 12.67
C ILE A 159 11.74 2.21 13.35
N ASP A 160 12.14 1.00 12.91
CA ASP A 160 13.26 0.29 13.52
C ASP A 160 14.60 1.03 13.34
N LYS A 161 14.86 1.57 12.15
CA LYS A 161 16.03 2.43 11.89
C LYS A 161 16.04 3.68 12.76
N SER A 162 14.89 4.34 12.94
CA SER A 162 14.77 5.49 13.83
C SER A 162 15.10 5.12 15.27
N ARG A 163 14.55 4.00 15.74
CA ARG A 163 14.78 3.46 17.08
C ARG A 163 16.26 3.13 17.34
N GLU A 164 16.93 2.51 16.40
CA GLU A 164 18.35 2.20 16.49
C GLU A 164 19.20 3.49 16.55
N ARG A 165 18.96 4.44 15.67
CA ARG A 165 19.65 5.73 15.64
C ARG A 165 19.45 6.50 16.94
N ARG A 166 18.21 6.59 17.44
CA ARG A 166 17.87 7.24 18.69
C ARG A 166 18.62 6.63 19.89
N LYS A 167 18.68 5.30 19.97
CA LYS A 167 19.40 4.59 21.04
C LYS A 167 20.92 4.82 20.96
N THR A 168 21.45 4.98 19.77
CA THR A 168 22.90 5.20 19.56
C THR A 168 23.31 6.66 19.84
N ASP A 169 22.48 7.63 19.47
CA ASP A 169 22.77 9.06 19.64
C ASP A 169 21.49 9.82 20.05
N THR A 170 21.21 9.83 21.36
CA THR A 170 20.05 10.53 21.93
C THR A 170 20.10 12.05 21.73
N LYS A 171 21.30 12.62 21.52
CA LYS A 171 21.47 14.07 21.27
C LYS A 171 20.84 14.50 19.94
N LYS A 172 20.75 13.59 18.97
CA LYS A 172 20.11 13.82 17.67
C LYS A 172 18.70 13.24 17.58
N ALA A 173 18.12 12.77 18.68
CA ALA A 173 16.83 12.10 18.66
C ALA A 173 15.71 12.95 18.02
N LEU A 174 15.69 14.27 18.25
CA LEU A 174 14.70 15.16 17.60
C LEU A 174 14.85 15.21 16.07
N ASP A 175 16.07 15.12 15.56
CA ASP A 175 16.32 15.07 14.11
C ASP A 175 15.79 13.74 13.53
N TRP A 176 16.02 12.63 14.24
CA TRP A 176 15.51 11.31 13.82
C TRP A 176 13.99 11.24 13.87
N GLY A 177 13.34 11.81 14.91
CA GLY A 177 11.89 11.90 14.98
C GLY A 177 11.29 12.75 13.86
N SER A 178 11.89 13.90 13.56
CA SER A 178 11.47 14.76 12.45
C SER A 178 11.65 14.09 11.09
N LEU A 179 12.76 13.38 10.89
CA LEU A 179 13.04 12.64 9.67
C LEU A 179 12.02 11.50 9.48
N LEU A 180 11.80 10.69 10.52
CA LEU A 180 10.83 9.62 10.50
C LEU A 180 9.44 10.12 10.11
N PHE A 181 9.00 11.25 10.71
CA PHE A 181 7.72 11.86 10.38
C PHE A 181 7.64 12.21 8.89
N ASN A 182 8.62 12.96 8.36
CA ASN A 182 8.58 13.43 6.98
C ASN A 182 8.66 12.27 5.96
N ASP A 183 9.55 11.31 6.20
CA ASP A 183 9.80 10.20 5.27
C ASP A 183 8.64 9.20 5.23
N SER A 184 7.90 9.05 6.34
CA SER A 184 6.79 8.08 6.43
C SER A 184 5.46 8.57 5.86
N LEU A 185 5.24 9.89 5.69
CA LEU A 185 3.92 10.45 5.34
C LEU A 185 3.34 9.88 4.04
N ASN A 186 4.14 9.80 2.99
CA ASN A 186 3.67 9.34 1.69
C ASN A 186 3.34 7.84 1.70
N ASP A 187 4.19 7.02 2.32
CA ASP A 187 3.96 5.59 2.43
C ASP A 187 2.78 5.28 3.36
N LEU A 188 2.64 6.01 4.47
CA LEU A 188 1.50 5.87 5.38
C LEU A 188 0.18 6.25 4.71
N LYS A 189 0.18 7.35 3.94
CA LYS A 189 -0.99 7.75 3.16
C LYS A 189 -1.34 6.67 2.13
N ALA A 190 -0.36 6.20 1.34
CA ALA A 190 -0.57 5.16 0.34
C ALA A 190 -1.07 3.84 0.98
N PHE A 191 -0.56 3.49 2.15
CA PHE A 191 -1.03 2.34 2.92
C PHE A 191 -2.48 2.52 3.37
N GLY A 192 -2.83 3.68 3.94
CA GLY A 192 -4.20 3.99 4.36
C GLY A 192 -5.21 4.02 3.21
N ASP A 193 -4.79 4.49 2.03
CA ASP A 193 -5.61 4.49 0.82
C ASP A 193 -5.92 3.06 0.32
N LEU A 194 -5.06 2.07 0.64
CA LEU A 194 -5.27 0.65 0.29
C LEU A 194 -6.11 -0.09 1.33
N VAL A 195 -5.70 -0.04 2.60
CA VAL A 195 -6.32 -0.86 3.66
C VAL A 195 -7.49 -0.16 4.35
N GLY A 196 -7.69 1.12 4.06
CA GLY A 196 -8.64 1.98 4.75
C GLY A 196 -8.04 2.64 5.99
N SER A 197 -8.18 3.96 6.12
CA SER A 197 -7.65 4.74 7.26
C SER A 197 -8.31 4.39 8.61
N ASN A 198 -9.46 3.72 8.59
CA ASN A 198 -10.16 3.24 9.79
C ASN A 198 -9.85 1.77 10.13
N SER A 199 -9.00 1.09 9.36
CA SER A 199 -8.64 -0.30 9.62
C SER A 199 -7.72 -0.43 10.83
N ILE A 200 -7.80 -1.57 11.49
CA ILE A 200 -6.90 -1.91 12.61
C ILE A 200 -5.44 -1.94 12.14
N GLU A 201 -5.20 -2.38 10.91
CA GLU A 201 -3.86 -2.44 10.33
C GLU A 201 -3.25 -1.05 10.17
N TYR A 202 -4.03 -0.10 9.64
CA TYR A 202 -3.60 1.29 9.52
C TYR A 202 -3.32 1.90 10.90
N GLN A 203 -4.27 1.76 11.85
CA GLN A 203 -4.11 2.26 13.20
C GLN A 203 -2.82 1.74 13.85
N ASN A 204 -2.56 0.44 13.75
CA ASN A 204 -1.37 -0.17 14.35
C ASN A 204 -0.05 0.41 13.80
N ILE A 205 0.04 0.71 12.51
CA ILE A 205 1.24 1.30 11.92
C ILE A 205 1.34 2.78 12.25
N ALA A 206 0.26 3.53 12.16
CA ALA A 206 0.21 4.95 12.49
C ALA A 206 0.57 5.21 13.96
N ASP A 207 0.04 4.39 14.87
CA ASP A 207 0.33 4.47 16.30
C ASP A 207 1.79 4.10 16.62
N LYS A 208 2.38 3.11 15.94
CA LYS A 208 3.82 2.77 16.11
C LYS A 208 4.73 3.90 15.63
N LEU A 209 4.39 4.54 14.51
CA LEU A 209 5.11 5.73 14.02
C LEU A 209 5.02 6.87 15.04
N ALA A 210 3.82 7.18 15.49
CA ALA A 210 3.58 8.23 16.47
C ALA A 210 4.32 7.98 17.79
N ASP A 211 4.31 6.74 18.27
CA ASP A 211 4.99 6.35 19.52
C ASP A 211 6.51 6.47 19.42
N GLU A 212 7.12 6.05 18.30
CA GLU A 212 8.57 6.20 18.08
C GLU A 212 8.97 7.67 17.94
N ILE A 213 8.18 8.50 17.24
CA ILE A 213 8.41 9.94 17.12
C ILE A 213 8.33 10.62 18.50
N LEU A 214 7.30 10.28 19.30
CA LEU A 214 7.19 10.75 20.67
C LEU A 214 8.40 10.34 21.51
N GLN A 215 8.83 9.07 21.39
CA GLN A 215 9.97 8.57 22.14
C GLN A 215 11.28 9.31 21.78
N CYS A 216 11.43 9.75 20.52
CA CYS A 216 12.54 10.62 20.13
C CYS A 216 12.53 11.95 20.91
N ALA A 217 11.36 12.56 21.09
CA ALA A 217 11.23 13.77 21.87
C ALA A 217 11.53 13.56 23.37
N ILE A 218 11.02 12.45 23.94
CA ILE A 218 11.24 12.09 25.35
C ILE A 218 12.72 11.85 25.64
N ASP A 219 13.42 11.07 24.81
CA ASP A 219 14.82 10.73 25.03
C ASP A 219 15.72 11.95 24.89
N HIS A 220 15.43 12.81 23.91
CA HIS A 220 16.14 14.07 23.77
C HIS A 220 15.91 14.99 24.97
N PHE A 221 14.66 15.17 25.40
CA PHE A 221 14.32 15.95 26.57
C PHE A 221 15.07 15.45 27.82
N ASN A 222 15.04 14.16 28.08
CA ASN A 222 15.71 13.55 29.22
C ASN A 222 17.24 13.75 29.17
N THR A 223 17.84 13.86 27.97
CA THR A 223 19.27 14.12 27.80
C THR A 223 19.65 15.56 28.17
N TYR A 224 18.77 16.53 27.92
CA TYR A 224 19.10 17.96 28.04
C TYR A 224 18.37 18.71 29.15
N LYS A 225 17.37 18.13 29.82
CA LYS A 225 16.55 18.81 30.85
C LYS A 225 17.38 19.44 31.99
N ASP A 226 18.54 18.84 32.28
CA ASP A 226 19.43 19.31 33.38
C ASP A 226 20.67 20.10 32.85
N SER A 227 20.77 20.36 31.54
CA SER A 227 21.92 20.99 30.92
C SER A 227 21.90 22.54 30.93
N GLY A 228 20.74 23.11 31.27
CA GLY A 228 20.54 24.58 31.15
C GLY A 228 20.34 25.07 29.69
N GLU A 229 20.38 24.18 28.71
CA GLU A 229 20.12 24.49 27.31
C GLU A 229 18.64 24.35 26.96
N TYR A 230 17.94 25.47 26.80
CA TYR A 230 16.49 25.46 26.56
C TYR A 230 16.08 25.62 25.09
N ARG A 231 17.05 25.83 24.18
CA ARG A 231 16.79 26.04 22.75
C ARG A 231 16.11 24.83 22.04
N PHE A 232 16.18 23.64 22.65
CA PHE A 232 15.56 22.43 22.09
C PHE A 232 14.05 22.36 22.34
N LEU A 233 13.48 23.16 23.22
CA LEU A 233 12.09 23.03 23.67
C LEU A 233 11.06 23.21 22.54
N ASP A 234 11.24 24.24 21.71
CA ASP A 234 10.37 24.48 20.57
C ASP A 234 10.40 23.31 19.57
N LYS A 235 11.60 22.77 19.35
CA LYS A 235 11.78 21.62 18.46
C LYS A 235 11.18 20.35 19.06
N SER A 236 11.33 20.14 20.38
CA SER A 236 10.68 19.02 21.09
C SER A 236 9.16 19.09 20.96
N LYS A 237 8.57 20.26 21.17
CA LYS A 237 7.15 20.50 21.00
C LYS A 237 6.69 20.20 19.57
N ALA A 238 7.42 20.67 18.55
CA ALA A 238 7.11 20.41 17.16
C ALA A 238 7.15 18.91 16.81
N VAL A 239 8.09 18.14 17.38
CA VAL A 239 8.19 16.69 17.20
C VAL A 239 7.01 15.98 17.89
N ILE A 240 6.64 16.41 19.11
CA ILE A 240 5.44 15.87 19.81
C ILE A 240 4.17 16.17 19.02
N ASP A 241 4.02 17.40 18.49
CA ASP A 241 2.87 17.78 17.66
C ASP A 241 2.84 16.96 16.33
N SER A 242 4.00 16.57 15.81
CA SER A 242 4.10 15.65 14.65
C SER A 242 3.64 14.24 14.99
N ALA A 243 4.02 13.71 16.17
CA ALA A 243 3.49 12.44 16.66
C ALA A 243 1.96 12.48 16.80
N LYS A 244 1.42 13.59 17.36
CA LYS A 244 -0.03 13.78 17.53
C LYS A 244 -0.81 13.73 16.22
N ARG A 245 -0.22 14.22 15.13
CA ARG A 245 -0.88 14.20 13.80
C ARG A 245 -1.00 12.80 13.20
N LEU A 246 -0.14 11.86 13.61
CA LEU A 246 -0.18 10.47 13.13
C LEU A 246 -0.99 9.55 14.02
N ALA A 247 -1.07 9.83 15.32
CA ALA A 247 -1.73 8.97 16.30
C ALA A 247 -3.23 8.84 16.01
N VAL A 248 -3.71 7.60 15.95
CA VAL A 248 -5.11 7.25 15.73
C VAL A 248 -5.73 6.68 17.01
N GLY A 249 -5.04 5.73 17.65
CA GLY A 249 -5.54 5.02 18.82
C GLY A 249 -5.61 5.89 20.07
N PRO A 250 -6.62 5.67 20.95
CA PRO A 250 -6.83 6.49 22.14
C PRO A 250 -5.67 6.43 23.13
N MET A 251 -5.03 5.28 23.30
CA MET A 251 -3.92 5.09 24.24
C MET A 251 -2.68 5.90 23.82
N VAL A 252 -2.32 5.87 22.55
CA VAL A 252 -1.17 6.64 22.03
C VAL A 252 -1.47 8.13 22.08
N ASN A 253 -2.69 8.53 21.72
CA ASN A 253 -3.14 9.90 21.84
C ASN A 253 -3.06 10.43 23.29
N GLN A 254 -3.52 9.65 24.26
CA GLN A 254 -3.43 9.99 25.68
C GLN A 254 -1.96 10.15 26.11
N ARG A 255 -1.11 9.19 25.77
CA ARG A 255 0.33 9.24 26.09
C ARG A 255 1.00 10.49 25.53
N ILE A 256 0.67 10.86 24.29
CA ILE A 256 1.20 12.08 23.67
C ILE A 256 0.74 13.33 24.41
N ASP A 257 -0.55 13.41 24.75
CA ASP A 257 -1.12 14.56 25.45
C ASP A 257 -0.56 14.71 26.88
N GLU A 258 -0.27 13.61 27.57
CA GLU A 258 0.40 13.60 28.87
C GLU A 258 1.83 14.14 28.77
N ASN A 259 2.64 13.60 27.85
CA ASN A 259 4.01 14.05 27.66
C ASN A 259 4.08 15.51 27.20
N ARG A 260 3.14 15.93 26.35
CA ARG A 260 3.04 17.35 25.93
C ARG A 260 2.76 18.29 27.10
N ARG A 261 1.84 17.90 28.01
CA ARG A 261 1.52 18.68 29.22
C ARG A 261 2.72 18.73 30.17
N GLU A 262 3.41 17.62 30.35
CA GLU A 262 4.61 17.57 31.19
C GLU A 262 5.73 18.48 30.64
N LEU A 263 5.94 18.48 29.33
CA LEU A 263 6.91 19.39 28.70
C LEU A 263 6.54 20.86 28.93
N ILE A 264 5.27 21.23 28.72
CA ILE A 264 4.78 22.61 28.94
C ILE A 264 4.97 23.02 30.39
N LYS A 265 4.55 22.17 31.32
CA LYS A 265 4.72 22.42 32.76
C LYS A 265 6.19 22.63 33.15
N TRP A 266 7.07 21.77 32.61
CA TRP A 266 8.51 21.90 32.85
C TRP A 266 9.07 23.24 32.33
N VAL A 267 8.61 23.70 31.16
CA VAL A 267 8.98 25.00 30.58
C VAL A 267 8.54 26.15 31.47
N GLU A 268 7.32 26.10 31.99
CA GLU A 268 6.74 27.15 32.86
C GLU A 268 7.45 27.22 34.21
N GLU A 269 7.82 26.08 34.80
CA GLU A 269 8.49 25.99 36.10
C GLU A 269 10.02 26.28 36.04
N THR A 270 10.64 26.25 34.87
CA THR A 270 12.08 26.38 34.67
C THR A 270 12.61 27.75 35.08
N PRO A 271 11.97 28.90 34.79
CA PRO A 271 12.45 30.20 35.24
C PRO A 271 12.60 30.32 36.75
N ASP A 272 11.69 29.71 37.50
CA ASP A 272 11.72 29.73 38.95
C ASP A 272 12.79 28.80 39.53
N ARG A 273 13.03 27.66 38.90
CA ARG A 273 14.14 26.75 39.24
C ARG A 273 15.49 27.41 39.05
N LEU A 274 15.70 28.07 37.92
CA LEU A 274 16.97 28.76 37.63
C LEU A 274 17.25 29.89 38.61
N LYS A 275 16.22 30.65 39.01
CA LYS A 275 16.35 31.66 40.05
C LYS A 275 16.71 31.04 41.38
N PHE A 276 16.09 29.91 41.72
CA PHE A 276 16.33 29.20 42.98
C PHE A 276 17.75 28.61 43.05
N GLU A 277 18.25 28.03 41.96
CA GLU A 277 19.62 27.51 41.89
C GLU A 277 20.63 28.61 41.91
N SER A 278 20.43 29.72 41.22
CA SER A 278 21.30 30.92 41.30
C SER A 278 21.38 31.49 42.75
N ILE A 279 20.26 31.60 43.42
CA ILE A 279 20.22 32.06 44.83
C ILE A 279 20.90 31.04 45.76
N LYS A 280 20.77 29.76 45.52
CA LYS A 280 21.43 28.70 46.29
C LYS A 280 22.95 28.72 46.10
N ASP A 281 23.44 28.91 44.88
CA ASP A 281 24.86 29.01 44.59
C ASP A 281 25.47 30.30 45.18
N ASP A 282 24.75 31.41 45.09
CA ASP A 282 25.15 32.65 45.79
C ASP A 282 25.24 32.50 47.30
N PHE A 283 24.29 31.75 47.90
CA PHE A 283 24.30 31.46 49.34
C PHE A 283 25.46 30.54 49.74
N LEU A 284 25.82 29.56 48.92
CA LEU A 284 26.93 28.63 49.17
C LEU A 284 28.30 29.30 49.01
N HIS A 285 28.38 30.37 48.26
CA HIS A 285 29.62 31.18 48.10
C HIS A 285 29.83 32.22 49.22
N ILE A 286 28.82 32.45 50.05
CA ILE A 286 28.86 33.38 51.20
C ILE A 286 29.17 32.64 52.48
N LEU A 287 29.02 31.32 52.56
CA LEU A 287 29.40 30.47 53.69
C LEU A 287 30.81 29.90 53.52
#